data_06e3e3941b3652a7cfa0780c25f35742
#
_entry.id   06e3e3941b3652a7cfa0780c25f35742
#
_cell.length_a   1.000
_cell.length_b   1.000
_cell.length_c   1.000
_cell.angle_alpha   90.00
_cell.angle_beta   90.00
_cell.angle_gamma   90.00
#
_symmetry.space_group_name_H-M   'P 1'
#
loop_
_entity.id
_entity.type
_entity.pdbx_description
1 polymer ?
#
loop_
_entity_poly.entity_id
_entity_poly.type
_entity_poly.pdbx_seq_one_letter_code
_entity_poly.pdbx_strand_id
1 'polypeptide(L)'
;MLLRDLIIKGTETVSRTYPETEAREMVFVCLEYFLGTKRHTHIIEPQFIVSEDKVAEAFASFDRMAAGEPLQYITGKAYFYGREFSVNPSVLIPRPETEQLCRMAIEGGRPQRVLDIC
;
A
#
# COMPACT_ATOMS: atom_id res chain seq x y z
N MET A 1 21.19 -2.58 7.09
CA MET A 1 20.36 -1.81 8.06
C MET A 1 19.38 -2.75 8.73
N LEU A 2 19.16 -2.62 10.01
CA LEU A 2 18.13 -3.38 10.71
C LEU A 2 16.74 -2.95 10.23
N LEU A 3 15.84 -3.92 10.09
CA LEU A 3 14.45 -3.66 9.69
C LEU A 3 13.77 -2.65 10.62
N ARG A 4 14.02 -2.75 11.93
CA ARG A 4 13.49 -1.81 12.92
C ARG A 4 13.90 -0.37 12.63
N ASP A 5 15.17 -0.15 12.29
CA ASP A 5 15.69 1.19 12.01
C ASP A 5 15.12 1.74 10.70
N LEU A 6 14.92 0.86 9.72
CA LEU A 6 14.28 1.22 8.45
C LEU A 6 12.82 1.67 8.67
N ILE A 7 12.08 0.98 9.52
CA ILE A 7 10.70 1.34 9.88
C ILE A 7 10.67 2.71 10.56
N ILE A 8 11.57 2.97 11.51
CA ILE A 8 11.64 4.24 12.22
C ILE A 8 11.92 5.39 11.25
N LYS A 9 12.95 5.26 10.42
CA LYS A 9 13.35 6.28 9.44
C LYS A 9 12.29 6.51 8.39
N GLY A 10 11.65 5.44 7.91
CA GLY A 10 10.54 5.54 6.97
C GLY A 10 9.36 6.27 7.56
N THR A 11 8.99 5.95 8.79
CA THR A 11 7.89 6.63 9.49
C THR A 11 8.20 8.12 9.68
N GLU A 12 9.41 8.47 10.08
CA GLU A 12 9.83 9.87 10.20
C GLU A 12 9.72 10.63 8.87
N THR A 13 10.15 10.03 7.77
CA THR A 13 10.09 10.63 6.43
C THR A 13 8.64 10.86 6.00
N VAL A 14 7.79 9.85 6.12
CA VAL A 14 6.40 9.91 5.66
C VAL A 14 5.56 10.79 6.59
N SER A 15 5.92 10.90 7.86
CA SER A 15 5.25 11.77 8.85
C SER A 15 5.37 13.26 8.54
N ARG A 16 6.21 13.64 7.61
CA ARG A 16 6.27 15.02 7.11
C ARG A 16 4.99 15.43 6.38
N THR A 17 4.25 14.47 5.84
CA THR A 17 3.04 14.69 5.05
C THR A 17 1.79 14.11 5.69
N TYR A 18 1.91 13.01 6.41
CA TYR A 18 0.78 12.27 7.01
C TYR A 18 0.92 12.18 8.53
N PRO A 19 -0.19 12.01 9.27
CA PRO A 19 -0.12 11.72 10.71
C PRO A 19 0.74 10.47 10.96
N GLU A 20 1.43 10.43 12.11
CA GLU A 20 2.39 9.37 12.43
C GLU A 20 1.80 7.96 12.35
N THR A 21 0.58 7.76 12.85
CA THR A 21 -0.10 6.46 12.80
C THR A 21 -0.35 6.01 11.37
N GLU A 22 -0.82 6.91 10.52
CA GLU A 22 -1.04 6.64 9.10
C GLU A 22 0.28 6.40 8.36
N ALA A 23 1.28 7.24 8.62
CA ALA A 23 2.62 7.10 8.05
C ALA A 23 3.23 5.72 8.36
N ARG A 24 3.09 5.27 9.59
CA ARG A 24 3.59 3.96 10.03
C ARG A 24 2.89 2.82 9.30
N GLU A 25 1.58 2.90 9.14
CA GLU A 25 0.82 1.90 8.36
C GLU A 25 1.29 1.85 6.91
N MET A 26 1.47 2.99 6.29
CA MET A 26 1.96 3.10 4.91
C MET A 26 3.35 2.47 4.77
N VAL A 27 4.23 2.70 5.73
CA VAL A 27 5.57 2.10 5.77
C VAL A 27 5.48 0.57 5.88
N PHE A 28 4.63 0.05 6.75
CA PHE A 28 4.46 -1.39 6.88
C PHE A 28 3.96 -2.04 5.58
N VAL A 29 2.97 -1.45 4.93
CA VAL A 29 2.45 -1.96 3.65
C VAL A 29 3.53 -1.93 2.57
N CYS A 30 4.30 -0.85 2.50
CA CYS A 30 5.40 -0.70 1.56
C CYS A 30 6.48 -1.78 1.78
N LEU A 31 6.90 -1.99 3.01
CA LEU A 31 7.92 -2.98 3.34
C LEU A 31 7.44 -4.42 3.16
N GLU A 32 6.17 -4.70 3.43
CA GLU A 32 5.58 -6.00 3.12
C GLU A 32 5.67 -6.29 1.63
N TYR A 33 5.37 -5.32 0.79
CA TYR A 33 5.47 -5.45 -0.66
C TYR A 33 6.90 -5.72 -1.14
N PHE A 34 7.87 -4.92 -0.67
CA PHE A 34 9.26 -5.03 -1.15
C PHE A 34 10.06 -6.14 -0.50
N LEU A 35 9.78 -6.46 0.75
CA LEU A 35 10.58 -7.40 1.55
C LEU A 35 9.84 -8.68 1.93
N GLY A 36 8.51 -8.71 1.78
CA GLY A 36 7.69 -9.81 2.28
C GLY A 36 7.61 -9.86 3.81
N THR A 37 8.01 -8.81 4.50
CA THR A 37 7.97 -8.76 5.97
C THR A 37 6.55 -8.55 6.48
N LYS A 38 6.26 -9.06 7.67
CA LYS A 38 4.99 -8.85 8.35
C LYS A 38 5.12 -7.76 9.41
N ARG A 39 3.96 -7.31 9.90
CA ARG A 39 3.87 -6.24 10.90
C ARG A 39 4.69 -6.49 12.17
N HIS A 40 4.89 -7.75 12.55
CA HIS A 40 5.61 -8.15 13.75
C HIS A 40 7.04 -8.68 13.48
N THR A 41 7.48 -8.72 12.22
CA THR A 41 8.79 -9.27 11.87
C THR A 41 9.91 -8.61 12.65
N HIS A 42 9.90 -7.28 12.76
CA HIS A 42 10.94 -6.54 13.48
C HIS A 42 10.96 -6.78 14.99
N ILE A 43 9.89 -7.34 15.55
CA ILE A 43 9.78 -7.69 16.96
C ILE A 43 10.23 -9.14 17.17
N ILE A 44 9.76 -10.05 16.32
CA ILE A 44 10.05 -11.49 16.40
C ILE A 44 11.50 -11.75 15.98
N GLU A 45 11.98 -11.03 15.00
CA GLU A 45 13.32 -11.16 14.46
C GLU A 45 14.09 -9.82 14.58
N PRO A 46 14.49 -9.42 15.80
CA PRO A 46 15.13 -8.11 16.02
C PRO A 46 16.46 -7.95 15.30
N GLN A 47 17.08 -9.05 14.86
CA GLN A 47 18.33 -9.05 14.09
C GLN A 47 18.12 -9.07 12.58
N PHE A 48 16.88 -8.93 12.10
CA PHE A 48 16.59 -8.94 10.67
C PHE A 48 17.28 -7.77 9.95
N ILE A 49 18.18 -8.12 9.05
CA ILE A 49 18.98 -7.15 8.28
C ILE A 49 18.41 -7.06 6.86
N VAL A 50 18.19 -5.83 6.42
CA VAL A 50 17.76 -5.53 5.05
C VAL A 50 19.00 -5.22 4.19
N SER A 51 19.07 -5.82 3.00
CA SER A 51 20.18 -5.59 2.07
C SER A 51 20.21 -4.13 1.58
N GLU A 52 21.40 -3.64 1.19
CA GLU A 52 21.59 -2.23 0.81
C GLU A 52 20.72 -1.82 -0.39
N ASP A 53 20.59 -2.68 -1.39
CA ASP A 53 19.75 -2.43 -2.56
C ASP A 53 18.27 -2.29 -2.18
N LYS A 54 17.79 -3.13 -1.27
CA LYS A 54 16.42 -3.04 -0.75
C LYS A 54 16.20 -1.83 0.15
N VAL A 55 17.21 -1.44 0.91
CA VAL A 55 17.17 -0.19 1.69
C VAL A 55 17.04 1.02 0.74
N ALA A 56 17.79 1.05 -0.34
CA ALA A 56 17.71 2.13 -1.33
C ALA A 56 16.30 2.20 -1.98
N GLU A 57 15.73 1.06 -2.36
CA GLU A 57 14.36 0.99 -2.90
C GLU A 57 13.34 1.52 -1.88
N ALA A 58 13.49 1.12 -0.62
CA ALA A 58 12.59 1.55 0.45
C ALA A 58 12.66 3.06 0.65
N PHE A 59 13.84 3.64 0.75
CA PHE A 59 13.99 5.09 0.93
C PHE A 59 13.44 5.87 -0.26
N ALA A 60 13.67 5.41 -1.49
CA ALA A 60 13.08 6.03 -2.68
C ALA A 60 11.54 6.02 -2.60
N SER A 61 10.95 4.92 -2.13
CA SER A 61 9.50 4.80 -1.93
C SER A 61 8.98 5.72 -0.83
N PHE A 62 9.71 5.83 0.28
CA PHE A 62 9.35 6.75 1.38
C PHE A 62 9.36 8.21 0.93
N ASP A 63 10.33 8.61 0.14
CA ASP A 63 10.41 9.96 -0.42
C ASP A 63 9.22 10.24 -1.36
N ARG A 64 8.84 9.28 -2.19
CA ARG A 64 7.65 9.39 -3.05
C ARG A 64 6.37 9.54 -2.24
N MET A 65 6.21 8.75 -1.17
CA MET A 65 5.08 8.87 -0.26
C MET A 65 5.04 10.22 0.43
N ALA A 66 6.19 10.69 0.92
CA ALA A 66 6.31 12.00 1.56
C ALA A 66 5.99 13.15 0.58
N ALA A 67 6.23 12.97 -0.72
CA ALA A 67 5.85 13.91 -1.76
C ALA A 67 4.35 13.87 -2.10
N GLY A 68 3.58 12.99 -1.48
CA GLY A 68 2.14 12.86 -1.70
C GLY A 68 1.72 11.85 -2.74
N GLU A 69 2.66 11.06 -3.30
CA GLU A 69 2.32 10.02 -4.26
C GLU A 69 1.55 8.89 -3.56
N PRO A 70 0.40 8.45 -4.11
CA PRO A 70 -0.36 7.36 -3.52
C PRO A 70 0.45 6.08 -3.41
N LEU A 71 0.35 5.40 -2.27
CA LEU A 71 1.04 4.13 -2.02
C LEU A 71 0.71 3.09 -3.08
N GLN A 72 -0.54 3.04 -3.55
CA GLN A 72 -1.00 2.12 -4.59
C GLN A 72 -0.23 2.30 -5.91
N TYR A 73 0.15 3.51 -6.26
CA TYR A 73 0.97 3.75 -7.45
C TYR A 73 2.44 3.37 -7.24
N ILE A 74 2.94 3.43 -6.01
CA ILE A 74 4.30 3.01 -5.67
C ILE A 74 4.42 1.49 -5.75
N THR A 75 3.46 0.76 -5.19
CA THR A 75 3.43 -0.71 -5.23
C THR A 75 2.86 -1.26 -6.54
N GLY A 76 2.11 -0.47 -7.29
CA GLY A 76 1.41 -0.90 -8.50
C GLY A 76 0.19 -1.76 -8.23
N LYS A 77 -0.29 -1.79 -7.00
CA LYS A 77 -1.38 -2.67 -6.56
C LYS A 77 -2.43 -1.92 -5.75
N ALA A 78 -3.69 -2.29 -5.98
CA ALA A 78 -4.82 -1.82 -5.18
C ALA A 78 -5.76 -2.97 -4.89
N TYR A 79 -6.35 -2.96 -3.70
CA TYR A 79 -7.35 -3.95 -3.32
C TYR A 79 -8.73 -3.36 -3.49
N PHE A 80 -9.62 -4.11 -4.13
CA PHE A 80 -10.99 -3.69 -4.37
C PHE A 80 -11.89 -4.93 -4.35
N TYR A 81 -12.92 -4.89 -3.52
CA TYR A 81 -13.90 -5.98 -3.38
C TYR A 81 -13.23 -7.34 -3.13
N GLY A 82 -12.25 -7.38 -2.23
CA GLY A 82 -11.50 -8.57 -1.85
C GLY A 82 -10.52 -9.09 -2.91
N ARG A 83 -10.28 -8.33 -3.98
CA ARG A 83 -9.38 -8.71 -5.07
C ARG A 83 -8.24 -7.72 -5.22
N GLU A 84 -7.11 -8.23 -5.70
CA GLU A 84 -5.94 -7.41 -6.01
C GLU A 84 -5.97 -7.02 -7.50
N PHE A 85 -5.81 -5.72 -7.75
CA PHE A 85 -5.74 -5.17 -9.11
C PHE A 85 -4.40 -4.48 -9.33
N SER A 86 -3.86 -4.60 -10.53
CA SER A 86 -2.71 -3.81 -10.97
C SER A 86 -3.17 -2.40 -11.30
N VAL A 87 -2.50 -1.39 -10.77
CA VAL A 87 -2.79 0.03 -11.02
C VAL A 87 -1.53 0.78 -11.41
N ASN A 88 -1.70 1.88 -12.13
CA ASN A 88 -0.65 2.83 -12.46
C ASN A 88 -1.25 4.24 -12.53
N PRO A 89 -0.44 5.30 -12.69
CA PRO A 89 -0.97 6.67 -12.73
C PRO A 89 -1.97 6.98 -13.84
N SER A 90 -2.13 6.07 -14.82
CA SER A 90 -3.11 6.23 -15.91
C SER A 90 -4.52 5.79 -15.52
N VAL A 91 -4.70 5.15 -14.36
CA VAL A 91 -6.00 4.69 -13.88
C VAL A 91 -6.31 5.28 -12.51
N LEU A 92 -7.60 5.52 -12.25
CA LEU A 92 -8.04 5.93 -10.93
C LEU A 92 -7.92 4.76 -9.95
N ILE A 93 -7.39 5.02 -8.77
CA ILE A 93 -7.37 4.04 -7.68
C ILE A 93 -8.82 3.76 -7.26
N PRO A 94 -9.24 2.46 -7.25
CA PRO A 94 -10.59 2.10 -6.84
C PRO A 94 -10.88 2.59 -5.40
N ARG A 95 -12.07 3.12 -5.18
CA ARG A 95 -12.47 3.67 -3.89
C ARG A 95 -13.40 2.72 -3.15
N PRO A 96 -13.30 2.65 -1.79
CA PRO A 96 -14.15 1.77 -0.99
C PRO A 96 -15.65 2.01 -1.19
N GLU A 97 -16.08 3.24 -1.44
CA GLU A 97 -17.49 3.59 -1.66
C GLU A 97 -18.05 2.90 -2.89
N THR A 98 -17.23 2.68 -3.92
CA THR A 98 -17.63 1.99 -5.14
C THR A 98 -17.90 0.51 -4.90
N GLU A 99 -17.31 -0.09 -3.86
CA GLU A 99 -17.60 -1.48 -3.45
C GLU A 99 -19.06 -1.66 -3.09
N GLN A 100 -19.70 -0.66 -2.49
CA GLN A 100 -21.13 -0.69 -2.16
C GLN A 100 -21.98 -0.77 -3.43
N LEU A 101 -21.60 -0.04 -4.48
CA LEU A 101 -22.29 -0.12 -5.77
C LEU A 101 -22.18 -1.52 -6.37
N CYS A 102 -21.00 -2.13 -6.31
CA CYS A 102 -20.79 -3.51 -6.77
C CYS A 102 -21.65 -4.49 -5.97
N ARG A 103 -21.73 -4.33 -4.65
CA ARG A 103 -22.56 -5.16 -3.78
C ARG A 103 -24.03 -5.06 -4.15
N MET A 104 -24.52 -3.85 -4.34
CA MET A 104 -25.91 -3.62 -4.76
C MET A 104 -26.23 -4.28 -6.11
N ALA A 105 -25.31 -4.19 -7.06
CA ALA A 105 -25.46 -4.81 -8.37
C ALA A 105 -25.50 -6.34 -8.28
N ILE A 106 -24.68 -6.94 -7.43
CA ILE A 106 -24.62 -8.39 -7.20
C ILE A 106 -25.87 -8.88 -6.47
N GLU A 107 -26.31 -8.18 -5.43
CA GLU A 107 -27.49 -8.52 -4.62
C GLU A 107 -28.80 -8.32 -5.40
N GLY A 108 -28.79 -7.47 -6.43
CA GLY A 108 -29.94 -7.20 -7.30
C GLY A 108 -30.36 -8.35 -8.22
N GLY A 109 -29.61 -9.45 -8.25
CA GLY A 109 -29.92 -10.63 -9.06
C GLY A 109 -28.77 -11.02 -9.99
N ARG A 110 -29.10 -11.88 -10.98
CA ARG A 110 -28.12 -12.38 -11.98
C ARG A 110 -28.52 -11.90 -13.37
N PRO A 111 -28.19 -10.66 -13.74
CA PRO A 111 -28.52 -10.15 -15.07
C PRO A 111 -27.73 -10.91 -16.14
N GLN A 112 -28.39 -11.18 -17.29
CA GLN A 112 -27.72 -11.79 -18.44
C GLN A 112 -26.92 -10.77 -19.25
N ARG A 113 -27.27 -9.49 -19.12
CA ARG A 113 -26.61 -8.39 -19.84
C ARG A 113 -26.39 -7.24 -18.88
N VAL A 114 -25.18 -6.68 -18.89
CA VAL A 114 -24.81 -5.53 -18.07
C VAL A 114 -24.15 -4.48 -18.96
N LEU A 115 -24.53 -3.23 -18.76
CA LEU A 115 -23.88 -2.08 -19.41
C LEU A 115 -23.32 -1.18 -18.33
N ASP A 116 -22.02 -0.96 -18.37
CA ASP A 116 -21.32 0.02 -17.53
C ASP A 116 -21.09 1.28 -18.37
N ILE A 117 -21.71 2.38 -17.94
CA ILE A 117 -21.62 3.67 -18.66
C ILE A 117 -20.51 4.56 -18.03
N CYS A 118 -19.78 4.04 -17.05
CA CYS A 118 -18.75 4.73 -16.25
C CYS A 118 -19.16 6.13 -15.78
#